data_68102e034cf0d477ace466a528120836
#
_entry.id   68102e034cf0d477ace466a528120836
#
_cell.length_a   1.000
_cell.length_b   1.000
_cell.length_c   1.000
_cell.angle_alpha   90.00
_cell.angle_beta   90.00
_cell.angle_gamma   90.00
#
_symmetry.space_group_name_H-M   'P 1'
#
loop_
_entity.id
_entity.type
_entity.pdbx_description
1 polymer ?
#
loop_
_entity_poly.entity_id
_entity_poly.type
_entity_poly.pdbx_seq_one_letter_code
_entity_poly.pdbx_strand_id
1 'polypeptide(L)'
;MKNTFGSAVSLTIFGESHGPAVGAVLDGLAAGLPVDEDYIALRMDRRRARGDGLSTARVEPDPVEILSGVRDGHTTGTPVTLVIRNTNTRSGDYAKTADLLRPGHADYTAYAKYEGFQDARGGGHFSGRITAASVAAGAICEKILEDKGIRCYTHIARCAGIDDAPLSSAAGQFPRDPAPGHFALLDPGREPAMMSAIRAAGAEGDSVGGILETIITGVPAGVGEPFFDSVESELAHLAFSVPAVKGIEFGLGFGLADLRGSAANDPFVMRDGKVATATNKNGGVNGGIANGMPIVFRTVVKPTASIYKEQDTVDYVTKTNARLQIKGRHDPCIVARAAVVQNTLAAFGILDLLTVRFGTLGQRK
;
A
#
# COMPACT_ATOMS: atom_id res chain seq x y z
N MET A 1 -9.69 17.59 -8.67
CA MET A 1 -9.39 16.18 -8.33
C MET A 1 -7.89 16.07 -8.13
N LYS A 2 -7.42 15.34 -7.14
CA LYS A 2 -5.98 15.26 -6.83
C LYS A 2 -5.52 13.80 -7.01
N ASN A 3 -4.88 13.51 -8.13
CA ASN A 3 -4.24 12.22 -8.43
C ASN A 3 -2.71 12.33 -8.38
N THR A 4 -2.20 13.43 -7.83
CA THR A 4 -0.79 13.70 -7.61
C THR A 4 -0.56 13.95 -6.13
N PHE A 5 0.47 13.32 -5.57
CA PHE A 5 0.93 13.49 -4.19
C PHE A 5 2.44 13.63 -4.17
N GLY A 6 2.97 14.30 -3.12
CA GLY A 6 4.37 14.57 -2.88
C GLY A 6 4.75 16.04 -3.04
N SER A 7 5.82 16.44 -2.39
CA SER A 7 6.30 17.81 -2.29
C SER A 7 7.55 18.04 -3.14
N ALA A 8 8.62 17.30 -2.92
CA ALA A 8 9.87 17.38 -3.66
C ALA A 8 10.00 16.23 -4.68
N VAL A 9 9.49 15.05 -4.33
CA VAL A 9 9.27 13.94 -5.26
C VAL A 9 7.77 13.73 -5.37
N SER A 10 7.21 13.78 -6.57
CA SER A 10 5.78 13.66 -6.78
C SER A 10 5.41 12.43 -7.59
N LEU A 11 4.29 11.81 -7.22
CA LEU A 11 3.71 10.66 -7.86
C LEU A 11 2.32 11.02 -8.38
N THR A 12 2.12 10.95 -9.70
CA THR A 12 0.80 11.05 -10.34
C THR A 12 0.37 9.67 -10.82
N ILE A 13 -0.84 9.22 -10.43
CA ILE A 13 -1.42 7.96 -10.91
C ILE A 13 -2.58 8.21 -11.87
N PHE A 14 -2.73 7.36 -12.90
CA PHE A 14 -3.78 7.47 -13.90
C PHE A 14 -4.28 6.11 -14.39
N GLY A 15 -5.41 6.13 -15.09
CA GLY A 15 -6.03 4.97 -15.74
C GLY A 15 -7.21 4.39 -14.96
N GLU A 16 -7.89 3.44 -15.57
CA GLU A 16 -9.05 2.72 -15.06
C GLU A 16 -8.87 1.20 -15.21
N SER A 17 -9.56 0.43 -14.36
CA SER A 17 -9.45 -1.04 -14.32
C SER A 17 -9.74 -1.72 -15.65
N HIS A 18 -10.66 -1.17 -16.44
CA HIS A 18 -11.09 -1.68 -17.76
C HIS A 18 -10.76 -0.70 -18.89
N GLY A 19 -9.98 0.34 -18.63
CA GLY A 19 -9.34 1.17 -19.63
C GLY A 19 -8.18 0.43 -20.31
N PRO A 20 -7.49 1.07 -21.28
CA PRO A 20 -6.39 0.44 -22.03
C PRO A 20 -5.16 0.16 -21.16
N ALA A 21 -4.92 0.97 -20.13
CA ALA A 21 -3.77 0.87 -19.24
C ALA A 21 -4.03 1.57 -17.91
N VAL A 22 -3.19 1.26 -16.93
CA VAL A 22 -2.96 2.07 -15.73
C VAL A 22 -1.50 2.51 -15.71
N GLY A 23 -1.18 3.61 -15.05
CA GLY A 23 0.21 4.08 -15.02
C GLY A 23 0.48 5.12 -13.97
N ALA A 24 1.75 5.49 -13.89
CA ALA A 24 2.26 6.51 -12.98
C ALA A 24 3.25 7.43 -13.67
N VAL A 25 3.31 8.66 -13.21
CA VAL A 25 4.41 9.59 -13.48
C VAL A 25 5.08 9.91 -12.15
N LEU A 26 6.36 9.62 -12.05
CA LEU A 26 7.22 9.91 -10.90
C LEU A 26 8.18 11.04 -11.29
N ASP A 27 8.09 12.17 -10.62
CA ASP A 27 8.88 13.37 -10.91
C ASP A 27 9.68 13.81 -9.67
N GLY A 28 10.75 14.60 -9.87
CA GLY A 28 11.61 15.09 -8.80
C GLY A 28 12.79 14.16 -8.45
N LEU A 29 13.04 13.11 -9.23
CA LEU A 29 14.21 12.26 -9.06
C LEU A 29 15.48 12.95 -9.60
N ALA A 30 16.62 12.81 -8.88
CA ALA A 30 17.91 13.24 -9.36
C ALA A 30 18.30 12.48 -10.64
N ALA A 31 18.99 13.10 -11.58
CA ALA A 31 19.57 12.38 -12.70
C ALA A 31 20.69 11.43 -12.25
N GLY A 32 20.84 10.29 -12.92
CA GLY A 32 21.92 9.32 -12.68
C GLY A 32 21.67 8.35 -11.51
N LEU A 33 20.44 8.24 -11.01
CA LEU A 33 20.05 7.17 -10.07
C LEU A 33 19.85 5.87 -10.85
N PRO A 34 20.32 4.71 -10.36
CA PRO A 34 20.07 3.44 -11.02
C PRO A 34 18.58 3.07 -10.97
N VAL A 35 18.06 2.55 -12.07
CA VAL A 35 16.70 1.98 -12.16
C VAL A 35 16.84 0.49 -12.43
N ASP A 36 16.46 -0.31 -11.44
CA ASP A 36 16.55 -1.77 -11.47
C ASP A 36 15.18 -2.33 -11.91
N GLU A 37 15.06 -2.69 -13.19
CA GLU A 37 13.83 -3.22 -13.78
C GLU A 37 13.47 -4.61 -13.22
N ASP A 38 14.46 -5.42 -12.85
CA ASP A 38 14.23 -6.73 -12.23
C ASP A 38 13.65 -6.55 -10.81
N TYR A 39 14.09 -5.54 -10.08
CA TYR A 39 13.53 -5.19 -8.79
C TYR A 39 12.08 -4.71 -8.92
N ILE A 40 11.78 -3.87 -9.92
CA ILE A 40 10.41 -3.46 -10.22
C ILE A 40 9.55 -4.69 -10.52
N ALA A 41 10.01 -5.59 -11.38
CA ALA A 41 9.31 -6.82 -11.73
C ALA A 41 9.05 -7.71 -10.51
N LEU A 42 10.02 -7.83 -9.59
CA LEU A 42 9.86 -8.57 -8.33
C LEU A 42 8.74 -7.97 -7.45
N ARG A 43 8.67 -6.65 -7.30
CA ARG A 43 7.61 -5.98 -6.52
C ARG A 43 6.25 -6.11 -7.21
N MET A 44 6.20 -6.01 -8.53
CA MET A 44 4.99 -6.26 -9.32
C MET A 44 4.49 -7.70 -9.18
N ASP A 45 5.39 -8.69 -9.19
CA ASP A 45 5.04 -10.10 -8.98
C ASP A 45 4.38 -10.36 -7.63
N ARG A 46 4.80 -9.67 -6.57
CA ARG A 46 4.18 -9.77 -5.25
C ARG A 46 2.78 -9.20 -5.21
N ARG A 47 2.52 -8.16 -6.02
CA ARG A 47 1.19 -7.53 -6.08
C ARG A 47 0.18 -8.33 -6.90
N ARG A 48 0.61 -8.99 -7.96
CA ARG A 48 -0.31 -9.64 -8.90
C ARG A 48 -1.07 -10.81 -8.29
N ALA A 49 -2.28 -11.06 -8.81
CA ALA A 49 -3.06 -12.24 -8.47
C ALA A 49 -2.44 -13.50 -9.08
N ARG A 50 -2.57 -14.64 -8.38
CA ARG A 50 -1.97 -15.92 -8.80
C ARG A 50 -3.00 -16.96 -9.23
N GLY A 51 -4.31 -16.72 -9.00
CA GLY A 51 -5.35 -17.71 -9.30
C GLY A 51 -5.29 -18.95 -8.39
N ASP A 52 -4.75 -18.79 -7.19
CA ASP A 52 -4.47 -19.83 -6.18
C ASP A 52 -5.62 -20.07 -5.19
N GLY A 53 -6.76 -19.41 -5.42
CA GLY A 53 -7.92 -19.44 -4.52
C GLY A 53 -7.79 -18.52 -3.29
N LEU A 54 -6.66 -17.82 -3.14
CA LEU A 54 -6.43 -16.81 -2.10
C LEU A 54 -6.64 -15.40 -2.63
N SER A 55 -6.54 -15.24 -3.95
CA SER A 55 -6.73 -14.00 -4.68
C SER A 55 -7.65 -14.20 -5.89
N THR A 56 -8.00 -13.09 -6.56
CA THR A 56 -8.85 -13.13 -7.75
C THR A 56 -8.29 -14.03 -8.86
N ALA A 57 -9.17 -14.65 -9.63
CA ALA A 57 -8.81 -15.39 -10.85
C ALA A 57 -8.42 -14.49 -12.03
N ARG A 58 -8.42 -13.16 -11.87
CA ARG A 58 -7.89 -12.22 -12.86
C ARG A 58 -6.37 -12.17 -12.77
N VAL A 59 -5.70 -13.06 -13.49
CA VAL A 59 -4.24 -13.10 -13.57
C VAL A 59 -3.79 -12.28 -14.78
N GLU A 60 -2.85 -11.34 -14.55
CA GLU A 60 -2.20 -10.52 -15.57
C GLU A 60 -0.69 -10.52 -15.32
N PRO A 61 0.15 -10.53 -16.38
CA PRO A 61 1.60 -10.56 -16.23
C PRO A 61 2.17 -9.25 -15.71
N ASP A 62 1.46 -8.14 -15.91
CA ASP A 62 1.79 -6.79 -15.46
C ASP A 62 3.21 -6.29 -15.82
N PRO A 63 3.70 -6.48 -17.06
CA PRO A 63 4.97 -5.88 -17.45
C PRO A 63 4.87 -4.35 -17.36
N VAL A 64 5.93 -3.72 -16.87
CA VAL A 64 6.01 -2.27 -16.76
C VAL A 64 6.77 -1.72 -17.97
N GLU A 65 6.11 -0.84 -18.74
CA GLU A 65 6.72 -0.10 -19.83
C GLU A 65 7.24 1.24 -19.28
N ILE A 66 8.53 1.52 -19.41
CA ILE A 66 9.13 2.82 -19.06
C ILE A 66 9.19 3.67 -20.31
N LEU A 67 8.36 4.73 -20.38
CA LEU A 67 8.23 5.55 -21.60
C LEU A 67 9.15 6.79 -21.60
N SER A 68 9.57 7.27 -20.44
CA SER A 68 10.44 8.45 -20.29
C SER A 68 11.19 8.44 -18.97
N GLY A 69 12.15 9.35 -18.83
CA GLY A 69 12.85 9.60 -17.57
C GLY A 69 13.97 8.62 -17.24
N VAL A 70 14.20 7.60 -18.06
CA VAL A 70 15.26 6.60 -17.88
C VAL A 70 16.03 6.43 -19.18
N ARG A 71 17.35 6.38 -19.09
CA ARG A 71 18.28 6.09 -20.19
C ARG A 71 19.43 5.23 -19.67
N ASP A 72 19.75 4.16 -20.39
CA ASP A 72 20.85 3.24 -20.06
C ASP A 72 20.80 2.77 -18.60
N GLY A 73 19.59 2.44 -18.09
CA GLY A 73 19.34 1.98 -16.73
C GLY A 73 19.46 3.05 -15.64
N HIS A 74 19.49 4.35 -16.00
CA HIS A 74 19.60 5.45 -15.04
C HIS A 74 18.56 6.53 -15.28
N THR A 75 18.11 7.19 -14.21
CA THR A 75 17.22 8.36 -14.29
C THR A 75 17.90 9.50 -15.03
N THR A 76 17.13 10.24 -15.84
CA THR A 76 17.64 11.42 -16.58
C THR A 76 17.43 12.74 -15.84
N GLY A 77 16.67 12.72 -14.71
CA GLY A 77 16.22 13.93 -14.01
C GLY A 77 14.96 14.55 -14.60
N THR A 78 14.36 13.92 -15.62
CA THR A 78 13.04 14.28 -16.14
C THR A 78 11.98 13.28 -15.64
N PRO A 79 10.68 13.56 -15.78
CA PRO A 79 9.64 12.67 -15.25
C PRO A 79 9.74 11.25 -15.78
N VAL A 80 9.73 10.28 -14.86
CA VAL A 80 9.70 8.83 -15.18
C VAL A 80 8.24 8.44 -15.38
N THR A 81 7.89 8.03 -16.61
CA THR A 81 6.54 7.59 -16.96
C THR A 81 6.49 6.09 -17.09
N LEU A 82 5.62 5.46 -16.28
CA LEU A 82 5.43 4.02 -16.18
C LEU A 82 4.03 3.66 -16.65
N VAL A 83 3.91 2.66 -17.54
CA VAL A 83 2.62 2.18 -18.08
C VAL A 83 2.51 0.67 -17.93
N ILE A 84 1.36 0.20 -17.47
CA ILE A 84 0.99 -1.21 -17.34
C ILE A 84 -0.28 -1.44 -18.15
N ARG A 85 -0.20 -2.24 -19.23
CA ARG A 85 -1.34 -2.53 -20.10
C ARG A 85 -2.35 -3.44 -19.40
N ASN A 86 -3.64 -3.18 -19.63
CA ASN A 86 -4.72 -4.07 -19.21
C ASN A 86 -4.96 -5.11 -20.33
N THR A 87 -4.72 -6.39 -20.03
CA THR A 87 -4.80 -7.47 -21.03
C THR A 87 -5.95 -8.45 -20.78
N ASN A 88 -6.53 -8.48 -19.58
CA ASN A 88 -7.56 -9.44 -19.17
C ASN A 88 -8.81 -8.75 -18.60
N THR A 89 -9.48 -7.94 -19.41
CA THR A 89 -10.72 -7.22 -19.06
C THR A 89 -11.95 -7.95 -19.54
N ARG A 90 -12.99 -8.09 -18.69
CA ARG A 90 -14.29 -8.70 -19.02
C ARG A 90 -15.40 -7.73 -18.62
N SER A 91 -15.64 -6.72 -19.46
CA SER A 91 -16.58 -5.63 -19.20
C SER A 91 -18.05 -6.08 -19.15
N GLY A 92 -18.40 -7.18 -19.83
CA GLY A 92 -19.77 -7.73 -19.88
C GLY A 92 -20.30 -8.22 -18.52
N ASP A 93 -19.41 -8.59 -17.58
CA ASP A 93 -19.81 -9.10 -16.27
C ASP A 93 -20.54 -8.04 -15.40
N TYR A 94 -20.35 -6.76 -15.71
CA TYR A 94 -20.88 -5.62 -14.93
C TYR A 94 -22.16 -5.00 -15.53
N ALA A 95 -22.51 -5.34 -16.77
CA ALA A 95 -23.62 -4.67 -17.49
C ALA A 95 -25.00 -4.91 -16.84
N LYS A 96 -25.22 -6.09 -16.24
CA LYS A 96 -26.52 -6.46 -15.63
C LYS A 96 -26.79 -5.88 -14.26
N THR A 97 -25.77 -5.39 -13.59
CA THR A 97 -25.84 -4.86 -12.22
C THR A 97 -25.32 -3.41 -12.15
N ALA A 98 -25.24 -2.74 -13.30
CA ALA A 98 -24.67 -1.40 -13.39
C ALA A 98 -25.44 -0.38 -12.53
N ASP A 99 -26.77 -0.57 -12.36
CA ASP A 99 -27.64 0.32 -11.63
C ASP A 99 -27.75 -0.04 -10.14
N LEU A 100 -27.15 -1.17 -9.71
CA LEU A 100 -27.15 -1.62 -8.32
C LEU A 100 -25.84 -1.26 -7.64
N LEU A 101 -25.93 -0.56 -6.53
CA LEU A 101 -24.77 -0.09 -5.77
C LEU A 101 -24.17 -1.23 -4.94
N ARG A 102 -22.91 -1.56 -5.12
CA ARG A 102 -22.21 -2.57 -4.29
C ARG A 102 -22.00 -2.04 -2.88
N PRO A 103 -22.55 -2.70 -1.83
CA PRO A 103 -22.35 -2.29 -0.45
C PRO A 103 -20.86 -2.22 -0.11
N GLY A 104 -20.44 -1.12 0.54
CA GLY A 104 -19.04 -0.91 0.95
C GLY A 104 -18.05 -0.60 -0.19
N HIS A 105 -18.49 -0.55 -1.45
CA HIS A 105 -17.70 -0.12 -2.60
C HIS A 105 -17.87 1.38 -2.88
N ALA A 106 -17.10 1.91 -3.83
CA ALA A 106 -17.13 3.33 -4.20
C ALA A 106 -18.24 3.70 -5.20
N ASP A 107 -19.12 2.79 -5.61
CA ASP A 107 -20.08 3.00 -6.70
C ASP A 107 -20.94 4.24 -6.49
N TYR A 108 -21.57 4.36 -5.31
CA TYR A 108 -22.42 5.52 -4.99
C TYR A 108 -21.61 6.82 -4.89
N THR A 109 -20.50 6.78 -4.17
CA THR A 109 -19.68 7.98 -3.95
C THR A 109 -19.03 8.47 -5.23
N ALA A 110 -18.64 7.56 -6.12
CA ALA A 110 -18.15 7.87 -7.46
C ALA A 110 -19.24 8.50 -8.31
N TYR A 111 -20.45 7.90 -8.34
CA TYR A 111 -21.58 8.44 -9.07
C TYR A 111 -21.91 9.87 -8.61
N ALA A 112 -22.03 10.07 -7.28
CA ALA A 112 -22.33 11.38 -6.72
C ALA A 112 -21.24 12.43 -7.01
N LYS A 113 -19.97 12.03 -7.01
CA LYS A 113 -18.82 12.92 -7.23
C LYS A 113 -18.65 13.30 -8.70
N TYR A 114 -18.84 12.34 -9.60
CA TYR A 114 -18.58 12.48 -11.04
C TYR A 114 -19.86 12.57 -11.88
N GLU A 115 -21.01 12.72 -11.23
CA GLU A 115 -22.32 12.94 -11.89
C GLU A 115 -22.65 11.85 -12.92
N GLY A 116 -22.19 10.62 -12.69
CA GLY A 116 -22.39 9.47 -13.58
C GLY A 116 -21.38 9.33 -14.73
N PHE A 117 -20.41 10.23 -14.87
CA PHE A 117 -19.39 10.19 -15.94
C PHE A 117 -18.18 9.30 -15.60
N GLN A 118 -18.13 8.70 -14.41
CA GLN A 118 -17.06 7.76 -14.06
C GLN A 118 -17.12 6.48 -14.87
N ASP A 119 -15.97 5.86 -15.18
CA ASP A 119 -15.94 4.50 -15.68
C ASP A 119 -16.30 3.51 -14.55
N ALA A 120 -17.52 2.95 -14.57
CA ALA A 120 -17.99 2.00 -13.55
C ALA A 120 -17.48 0.56 -13.78
N ARG A 121 -16.89 0.25 -14.95
CA ARG A 121 -16.45 -1.11 -15.31
C ARG A 121 -15.32 -1.57 -14.39
N GLY A 122 -15.52 -2.69 -13.68
CA GLY A 122 -14.53 -3.26 -12.76
C GLY A 122 -14.11 -2.34 -11.61
N GLY A 123 -14.92 -1.32 -11.30
CA GLY A 123 -14.61 -0.31 -10.29
C GLY A 123 -13.78 0.87 -10.79
N GLY A 124 -13.48 0.93 -12.09
CA GLY A 124 -12.83 2.07 -12.75
C GLY A 124 -11.53 2.49 -12.08
N HIS A 125 -11.42 3.78 -11.76
CA HIS A 125 -10.27 4.37 -11.05
C HIS A 125 -10.22 4.00 -9.55
N PHE A 126 -11.30 3.47 -8.97
CA PHE A 126 -11.37 3.02 -7.57
C PHE A 126 -10.97 1.55 -7.38
N SER A 127 -10.62 0.87 -8.46
CA SER A 127 -10.17 -0.52 -8.44
C SER A 127 -8.80 -0.67 -7.80
N GLY A 128 -8.58 -1.77 -7.06
CA GLY A 128 -7.25 -2.17 -6.62
C GLY A 128 -6.23 -2.38 -7.76
N ARG A 129 -6.69 -2.46 -9.02
CA ARG A 129 -5.85 -2.52 -10.22
C ARG A 129 -4.91 -1.31 -10.33
N ILE A 130 -5.38 -0.12 -9.93
CA ILE A 130 -4.61 1.13 -10.01
C ILE A 130 -3.33 1.07 -9.17
N THR A 131 -3.33 0.27 -8.10
CA THR A 131 -2.15 0.10 -7.24
C THR A 131 -0.94 -0.52 -7.96
N ALA A 132 -1.11 -1.10 -9.16
CA ALA A 132 0.02 -1.56 -9.98
C ALA A 132 0.96 -0.41 -10.34
N ALA A 133 0.38 0.74 -10.70
CA ALA A 133 1.14 1.95 -10.99
C ALA A 133 1.92 2.47 -9.77
N SER A 134 1.27 2.46 -8.59
CA SER A 134 1.90 2.87 -7.33
C SER A 134 3.06 1.94 -6.95
N VAL A 135 2.91 0.63 -7.14
CA VAL A 135 3.96 -0.35 -6.84
C VAL A 135 5.15 -0.17 -7.79
N ALA A 136 4.91 0.00 -9.09
CA ALA A 136 5.98 0.19 -10.06
C ALA A 136 6.83 1.45 -9.75
N ALA A 137 6.17 2.58 -9.46
CA ALA A 137 6.86 3.82 -9.10
C ALA A 137 7.53 3.73 -7.73
N GLY A 138 6.82 3.19 -6.73
CA GLY A 138 7.35 3.05 -5.37
C GLY A 138 8.52 2.06 -5.27
N ALA A 139 8.62 1.05 -6.16
CA ALA A 139 9.76 0.15 -6.23
C ALA A 139 11.06 0.88 -6.61
N ILE A 140 10.98 1.88 -7.50
CA ILE A 140 12.14 2.76 -7.81
C ILE A 140 12.57 3.51 -6.55
N CYS A 141 11.62 4.10 -5.82
CA CYS A 141 11.89 4.83 -4.59
C CYS A 141 12.49 3.91 -3.52
N GLU A 142 11.95 2.71 -3.35
CA GLU A 142 12.42 1.71 -2.39
C GLU A 142 13.88 1.32 -2.67
N LYS A 143 14.24 1.07 -3.94
CA LYS A 143 15.60 0.73 -4.33
C LYS A 143 16.59 1.88 -4.05
N ILE A 144 16.20 3.12 -4.32
CA ILE A 144 17.01 4.31 -3.99
C ILE A 144 17.25 4.40 -2.47
N LEU A 145 16.25 4.10 -1.66
CA LEU A 145 16.38 4.08 -0.19
C LEU A 145 17.29 2.96 0.30
N GLU A 146 17.15 1.75 -0.27
CA GLU A 146 18.02 0.60 0.07
C GLU A 146 19.49 0.90 -0.15
N ASP A 147 19.83 1.55 -1.26
CA ASP A 147 21.22 1.96 -1.58
C ASP A 147 21.77 2.99 -0.57
N LYS A 148 20.89 3.64 0.21
CA LYS A 148 21.24 4.53 1.33
C LYS A 148 21.23 3.86 2.69
N GLY A 149 20.96 2.56 2.75
CA GLY A 149 20.81 1.81 4.00
C GLY A 149 19.47 2.04 4.72
N ILE A 150 18.49 2.67 4.04
CA ILE A 150 17.11 2.81 4.56
C ILE A 150 16.29 1.66 4.01
N ARG A 151 15.61 0.93 4.88
CA ARG A 151 14.83 -0.24 4.51
C ARG A 151 13.40 -0.13 4.98
N CYS A 152 12.46 -0.38 4.07
CA CYS A 152 11.05 -0.52 4.36
C CYS A 152 10.68 -2.01 4.33
N TYR A 153 9.98 -2.47 5.34
CA TYR A 153 9.45 -3.82 5.40
C TYR A 153 8.02 -3.81 5.91
N THR A 154 7.11 -4.39 5.14
CA THR A 154 5.70 -4.54 5.53
C THR A 154 5.36 -6.01 5.62
N HIS A 155 4.84 -6.43 6.78
CA HIS A 155 4.33 -7.78 6.98
C HIS A 155 2.85 -7.78 7.34
N ILE A 156 2.25 -8.96 7.29
CA ILE A 156 0.86 -9.18 7.70
C ILE A 156 0.87 -9.46 9.20
N ALA A 157 0.58 -8.45 10.01
CA ALA A 157 0.52 -8.61 11.46
C ALA A 157 -0.71 -9.43 11.91
N ARG A 158 -1.81 -9.39 11.12
CA ARG A 158 -3.02 -10.17 11.36
C ARG A 158 -3.78 -10.42 10.06
N CYS A 159 -4.29 -11.62 9.84
CA CYS A 159 -5.16 -11.93 8.72
C CYS A 159 -6.24 -12.93 9.12
N ALA A 160 -7.48 -12.68 8.72
CA ALA A 160 -8.62 -13.55 9.02
C ALA A 160 -8.75 -13.91 10.51
N GLY A 161 -8.44 -12.98 11.42
CA GLY A 161 -8.47 -13.18 12.87
C GLY A 161 -7.23 -13.90 13.46
N ILE A 162 -6.27 -14.29 12.64
CA ILE A 162 -5.04 -14.99 13.06
C ILE A 162 -3.90 -13.99 13.11
N ASP A 163 -3.23 -13.90 14.27
CA ASP A 163 -2.07 -13.03 14.47
C ASP A 163 -0.78 -13.71 14.01
N ASP A 164 0.11 -12.90 13.42
CA ASP A 164 1.52 -13.24 13.21
C ASP A 164 2.31 -13.10 14.52
N ALA A 165 3.60 -13.44 14.49
CA ALA A 165 4.50 -13.14 15.59
C ALA A 165 4.62 -11.62 15.81
N PRO A 166 4.77 -11.15 17.06
CA PRO A 166 4.93 -9.73 17.33
C PRO A 166 6.31 -9.24 16.85
N LEU A 167 6.38 -7.96 16.46
CA LEU A 167 7.62 -7.33 15.98
C LEU A 167 8.80 -7.49 16.96
N SER A 168 8.53 -7.53 18.26
CA SER A 168 9.55 -7.74 19.31
C SER A 168 10.31 -9.06 19.15
N SER A 169 9.75 -10.06 18.45
CA SER A 169 10.40 -11.33 18.18
C SER A 169 11.42 -11.26 17.04
N ALA A 170 11.36 -10.22 16.21
CA ALA A 170 12.24 -10.08 15.04
C ALA A 170 13.68 -9.66 15.38
N ALA A 171 14.01 -9.44 16.67
CA ALA A 171 15.36 -9.16 17.20
C ALA A 171 16.18 -8.13 16.37
N GLY A 172 15.50 -7.14 15.78
CA GLY A 172 16.14 -6.11 14.93
C GLY A 172 16.63 -6.61 13.56
N GLN A 173 16.36 -7.85 13.21
CA GLN A 173 16.61 -8.38 11.87
C GLN A 173 15.35 -8.24 11.01
N PHE A 174 15.49 -7.60 9.86
CA PHE A 174 14.42 -7.60 8.87
C PHE A 174 14.28 -9.02 8.33
N PRO A 175 13.07 -9.58 8.31
CA PRO A 175 12.82 -10.81 7.58
C PRO A 175 13.23 -10.63 6.13
N ARG A 176 13.72 -11.70 5.53
CA ARG A 176 13.93 -11.70 4.07
C ARG A 176 12.57 -11.59 3.40
N ASP A 177 12.55 -10.95 2.25
CA ASP A 177 11.40 -11.01 1.38
C ASP A 177 10.93 -12.46 1.20
N PRO A 178 9.65 -12.79 1.44
CA PRO A 178 9.16 -14.15 1.26
C PRO A 178 9.31 -14.60 -0.20
N ALA A 179 9.42 -15.89 -0.43
CA ALA A 179 9.39 -16.46 -1.76
C ALA A 179 8.09 -16.04 -2.50
N PRO A 180 8.08 -15.99 -3.84
CA PRO A 180 6.88 -15.73 -4.61
C PRO A 180 5.73 -16.66 -4.22
N GLY A 181 4.54 -16.10 -3.99
CA GLY A 181 3.35 -16.85 -3.57
C GLY A 181 3.20 -17.05 -2.06
N HIS A 182 4.19 -16.65 -1.27
CA HIS A 182 4.13 -16.70 0.19
C HIS A 182 3.76 -15.35 0.81
N PHE A 183 3.18 -15.39 2.00
CA PHE A 183 2.83 -14.19 2.74
C PHE A 183 4.09 -13.58 3.37
N ALA A 184 4.10 -12.25 3.46
CA ALA A 184 5.11 -11.55 4.25
C ALA A 184 4.75 -11.69 5.74
N LEU A 185 5.42 -12.61 6.44
CA LEU A 185 5.20 -12.95 7.85
C LEU A 185 6.52 -12.94 8.61
N LEU A 186 6.47 -12.62 9.90
CA LEU A 186 7.59 -12.80 10.83
C LEU A 186 7.71 -14.28 11.24
N ASP A 187 6.57 -14.98 11.39
CA ASP A 187 6.50 -16.43 11.62
C ASP A 187 5.83 -17.12 10.42
N PRO A 188 6.61 -17.69 9.47
CA PRO A 188 6.05 -18.41 8.33
C PRO A 188 5.16 -19.61 8.73
N GLY A 189 5.28 -20.13 9.95
CA GLY A 189 4.42 -21.19 10.47
C GLY A 189 2.95 -20.78 10.60
N ARG A 190 2.63 -19.50 10.58
CA ARG A 190 1.24 -18.98 10.60
C ARG A 190 0.56 -19.02 9.25
N GLU A 191 1.31 -19.08 8.16
CA GLU A 191 0.79 -19.01 6.79
C GLU A 191 -0.28 -20.05 6.47
N PRO A 192 -0.09 -21.36 6.78
CA PRO A 192 -1.11 -22.37 6.47
C PRO A 192 -2.47 -22.12 7.12
N ALA A 193 -2.46 -21.62 8.36
CA ALA A 193 -3.69 -21.31 9.09
C ALA A 193 -4.42 -20.10 8.46
N MET A 194 -3.69 -19.04 8.12
CA MET A 194 -4.24 -17.86 7.42
C MET A 194 -4.81 -18.24 6.05
N MET A 195 -4.09 -19.03 5.26
CA MET A 195 -4.55 -19.52 3.97
C MET A 195 -5.83 -20.38 4.09
N SER A 196 -5.91 -21.23 5.10
CA SER A 196 -7.09 -22.06 5.36
C SER A 196 -8.31 -21.18 5.69
N ALA A 197 -8.15 -20.18 6.55
CA ALA A 197 -9.23 -19.27 6.92
C ALA A 197 -9.71 -18.42 5.72
N ILE A 198 -8.80 -17.96 4.86
CA ILE A 198 -9.15 -17.23 3.62
C ILE A 198 -9.96 -18.15 2.69
N ARG A 199 -9.51 -19.39 2.48
CA ARG A 199 -10.23 -20.34 1.62
C ARG A 199 -11.61 -20.69 2.17
N ALA A 200 -11.74 -20.84 3.49
CA ALA A 200 -13.03 -21.09 4.15
C ALA A 200 -14.01 -19.94 3.88
N ALA A 201 -13.59 -18.70 4.10
CA ALA A 201 -14.41 -17.52 3.80
C ALA A 201 -14.79 -17.45 2.30
N GLY A 202 -13.83 -17.69 1.40
CA GLY A 202 -14.07 -17.72 -0.04
C GLY A 202 -15.07 -18.81 -0.47
N ALA A 203 -15.02 -19.99 0.16
CA ALA A 203 -15.95 -21.09 -0.09
C ALA A 203 -17.39 -20.75 0.36
N GLU A 204 -17.55 -19.89 1.38
CA GLU A 204 -18.83 -19.34 1.83
C GLU A 204 -19.31 -18.15 0.98
N GLY A 205 -18.55 -17.76 -0.04
CA GLY A 205 -18.83 -16.58 -0.86
C GLY A 205 -18.59 -15.25 -0.13
N ASP A 206 -17.74 -15.25 0.89
CA ASP A 206 -17.41 -14.11 1.73
C ASP A 206 -15.94 -13.68 1.57
N SER A 207 -15.51 -12.71 2.36
CA SER A 207 -14.14 -12.17 2.36
C SER A 207 -13.66 -11.86 3.76
N VAL A 208 -12.34 -11.78 3.92
CA VAL A 208 -11.68 -11.43 5.17
C VAL A 208 -10.70 -10.27 4.98
N GLY A 209 -10.47 -9.54 6.05
CA GLY A 209 -9.49 -8.46 6.14
C GLY A 209 -8.31 -8.81 7.03
N GLY A 210 -7.50 -7.81 7.36
CA GLY A 210 -6.36 -7.97 8.24
C GLY A 210 -5.69 -6.67 8.63
N ILE A 211 -4.54 -6.81 9.27
CA ILE A 211 -3.68 -5.71 9.71
C ILE A 211 -2.31 -5.89 9.06
N LEU A 212 -1.81 -4.83 8.46
CA LEU A 212 -0.44 -4.73 7.99
C LEU A 212 0.39 -3.92 8.99
N GLU A 213 1.62 -4.32 9.25
CA GLU A 213 2.59 -3.56 10.01
C GLU A 213 3.80 -3.25 9.14
N THR A 214 4.18 -1.97 9.10
CA THR A 214 5.35 -1.48 8.35
C THR A 214 6.41 -0.99 9.31
N ILE A 215 7.65 -1.39 9.04
CA ILE A 215 8.84 -0.99 9.77
C ILE A 215 9.79 -0.32 8.78
N ILE A 216 10.24 0.89 9.10
CA ILE A 216 11.21 1.61 8.28
C ILE A 216 12.43 1.90 9.15
N THR A 217 13.61 1.43 8.73
CA THR A 217 14.86 1.66 9.46
C THR A 217 15.82 2.51 8.66
N GLY A 218 16.79 3.11 9.34
CA GLY A 218 17.84 3.88 8.72
C GLY A 218 17.48 5.34 8.41
N VAL A 219 16.23 5.75 8.66
CA VAL A 219 15.82 7.16 8.51
C VAL A 219 16.56 8.01 9.54
N PRO A 220 17.34 9.02 9.13
CA PRO A 220 18.06 9.86 10.07
C PRO A 220 17.11 10.73 10.91
N ALA A 221 17.51 11.05 12.13
CA ALA A 221 16.78 12.01 12.95
C ALA A 221 16.72 13.38 12.24
N GLY A 222 15.58 14.06 12.38
CA GLY A 222 15.36 15.38 11.79
C GLY A 222 14.68 15.38 10.41
N VAL A 223 14.17 14.23 9.93
CA VAL A 223 13.34 14.13 8.73
C VAL A 223 11.86 14.28 9.10
N GLY A 224 11.10 15.04 8.33
CA GLY A 224 9.70 15.40 8.59
C GLY A 224 9.57 16.85 9.05
N GLU A 225 8.38 17.41 8.86
CA GLU A 225 8.07 18.81 9.14
C GLU A 225 6.91 18.94 10.13
N PRO A 226 7.02 19.79 11.16
CA PRO A 226 5.86 20.16 11.94
C PRO A 226 5.07 21.24 11.17
N PHE A 227 3.73 21.30 11.16
CA PHE A 227 2.78 20.44 11.86
C PHE A 227 2.04 19.53 10.87
N PHE A 228 1.88 19.98 9.61
CA PHE A 228 0.99 19.34 8.63
C PHE A 228 1.69 18.26 7.81
N ASP A 229 2.98 18.44 7.51
CA ASP A 229 3.78 17.52 6.71
C ASP A 229 4.68 16.65 7.61
N SER A 230 4.11 16.24 8.77
CA SER A 230 4.79 15.32 9.68
C SER A 230 4.96 13.95 9.03
N VAL A 231 5.94 13.19 9.51
CA VAL A 231 6.14 11.79 9.06
C VAL A 231 4.85 11.00 9.17
N GLU A 232 4.11 11.15 10.27
CA GLU A 232 2.82 10.47 10.44
C GLU A 232 1.77 10.95 9.45
N SER A 233 1.68 12.27 9.21
CA SER A 233 0.71 12.85 8.27
C SER A 233 0.94 12.35 6.86
N GLU A 234 2.18 12.38 6.38
CA GLU A 234 2.55 11.95 5.03
C GLU A 234 2.32 10.45 4.84
N LEU A 235 2.79 9.61 5.76
CA LEU A 235 2.57 8.18 5.71
C LEU A 235 1.09 7.80 5.86
N ALA A 236 0.31 8.51 6.70
CA ALA A 236 -1.11 8.30 6.83
C ALA A 236 -1.87 8.68 5.55
N HIS A 237 -1.53 9.81 4.91
CA HIS A 237 -2.11 10.21 3.64
C HIS A 237 -1.90 9.13 2.57
N LEU A 238 -0.68 8.61 2.44
CA LEU A 238 -0.34 7.53 1.51
C LEU A 238 -1.05 6.23 1.87
N ALA A 239 -1.10 5.86 3.15
CA ALA A 239 -1.80 4.66 3.60
C ALA A 239 -3.29 4.69 3.25
N PHE A 240 -3.98 5.82 3.46
CA PHE A 240 -5.39 5.97 3.07
C PHE A 240 -5.62 6.07 1.55
N SER A 241 -4.59 6.26 0.75
CA SER A 241 -4.68 6.13 -0.71
C SER A 241 -4.76 4.66 -1.17
N VAL A 242 -4.34 3.71 -0.33
CA VAL A 242 -4.47 2.28 -0.60
C VAL A 242 -5.94 1.86 -0.44
N PRO A 243 -6.58 1.30 -1.50
CA PRO A 243 -7.97 0.86 -1.38
C PRO A 243 -8.18 -0.10 -0.22
N ALA A 244 -9.30 0.04 0.51
CA ALA A 244 -9.72 -0.74 1.66
C ALA A 244 -8.98 -0.45 2.98
N VAL A 245 -7.98 0.41 3.04
CA VAL A 245 -7.43 0.90 4.30
C VAL A 245 -8.47 1.76 5.02
N LYS A 246 -8.68 1.49 6.33
CA LYS A 246 -9.71 2.15 7.15
C LYS A 246 -9.20 2.70 8.47
N GLY A 247 -7.94 2.48 8.79
CA GLY A 247 -7.30 3.01 10.00
C GLY A 247 -5.79 2.86 9.93
N ILE A 248 -5.11 3.72 10.69
CA ILE A 248 -3.66 3.71 10.87
C ILE A 248 -3.35 4.09 12.32
N GLU A 249 -2.28 3.51 12.86
CA GLU A 249 -1.70 3.88 14.15
C GLU A 249 -0.18 3.76 14.09
N PHE A 250 0.52 4.60 14.87
CA PHE A 250 1.98 4.62 14.94
C PHE A 250 2.48 4.11 16.29
N GLY A 251 3.58 3.36 16.28
CA GLY A 251 4.17 2.76 17.47
C GLY A 251 3.17 1.90 18.25
N LEU A 252 2.95 2.20 19.52
CA LEU A 252 1.95 1.52 20.34
C LEU A 252 0.51 1.91 19.99
N GLY A 253 0.33 3.04 19.25
CA GLY A 253 -0.94 3.48 18.73
C GLY A 253 -2.00 3.69 19.79
N PHE A 254 -3.20 3.13 19.59
CA PHE A 254 -4.31 3.26 20.56
C PHE A 254 -4.01 2.69 21.94
N GLY A 255 -3.03 1.75 22.06
CA GLY A 255 -2.60 1.23 23.36
C GLY A 255 -1.94 2.27 24.28
N LEU A 256 -1.54 3.44 23.75
CA LEU A 256 -1.05 4.54 24.56
C LEU A 256 -2.12 5.13 25.50
N ALA A 257 -3.40 5.01 25.11
CA ALA A 257 -4.52 5.54 25.92
C ALA A 257 -4.65 4.90 27.30
N ASP A 258 -4.16 3.66 27.45
CA ASP A 258 -4.24 2.91 28.71
C ASP A 258 -3.00 3.12 29.60
N LEU A 259 -2.01 3.92 29.14
CA LEU A 259 -0.75 4.14 29.86
C LEU A 259 -0.70 5.51 30.57
N ARG A 260 0.00 5.53 31.68
CA ARG A 260 0.46 6.80 32.28
C ARG A 260 1.68 7.32 31.52
N GLY A 261 1.89 8.65 31.48
CA GLY A 261 2.99 9.28 30.75
C GLY A 261 4.37 8.68 31.08
N SER A 262 4.64 8.36 32.36
CA SER A 262 5.90 7.72 32.76
C SER A 262 6.11 6.32 32.14
N ALA A 263 5.03 5.61 31.82
CA ALA A 263 5.08 4.31 31.16
C ALA A 263 5.02 4.43 29.62
N ALA A 264 4.43 5.50 29.10
CA ALA A 264 4.30 5.75 27.67
C ALA A 264 5.57 6.33 27.05
N ASN A 265 6.30 7.18 27.78
CA ASN A 265 7.50 7.85 27.27
C ASN A 265 8.60 6.87 26.89
N ASP A 266 9.33 7.20 25.81
CA ASP A 266 10.53 6.50 25.36
C ASP A 266 11.77 7.22 25.91
N PRO A 267 12.45 6.70 26.97
CA PRO A 267 13.61 7.36 27.56
C PRO A 267 14.77 7.45 26.57
N PHE A 268 15.41 8.61 26.49
CA PHE A 268 16.61 8.79 25.67
C PHE A 268 17.81 8.09 26.31
N VAL A 269 18.63 7.46 25.47
CA VAL A 269 19.86 6.79 25.84
C VAL A 269 20.96 7.07 24.81
N MET A 270 22.21 7.00 25.24
CA MET A 270 23.35 6.98 24.32
C MET A 270 23.63 5.54 23.89
N ARG A 271 23.66 5.27 22.57
CA ARG A 271 24.00 3.98 21.99
C ARG A 271 24.98 4.20 20.85
N ASP A 272 26.17 3.64 20.97
CA ASP A 272 27.25 3.75 19.95
C ASP A 272 27.54 5.21 19.53
N GLY A 273 27.59 6.11 20.53
CA GLY A 273 27.86 7.54 20.32
C GLY A 273 26.70 8.34 19.71
N LYS A 274 25.53 7.74 19.55
CA LYS A 274 24.32 8.40 18.99
C LYS A 274 23.20 8.45 20.03
N VAL A 275 22.37 9.47 19.93
CA VAL A 275 21.12 9.53 20.70
C VAL A 275 20.15 8.49 20.13
N ALA A 276 19.57 7.69 21.00
CA ALA A 276 18.54 6.71 20.69
C ALA A 276 17.47 6.72 21.79
N THR A 277 16.45 5.90 21.69
CA THR A 277 15.51 5.66 22.79
C THR A 277 15.62 4.21 23.30
N ALA A 278 15.35 4.00 24.60
CA ALA A 278 15.37 2.67 25.20
C ALA A 278 14.20 1.80 24.75
N THR A 279 13.07 2.43 24.47
CA THR A 279 11.86 1.82 23.91
C THR A 279 11.42 2.59 22.66
N ASN A 280 10.42 2.13 21.93
CA ASN A 280 9.95 2.77 20.69
C ASN A 280 8.42 2.81 20.63
N LYS A 281 7.77 3.23 21.71
CA LYS A 281 6.32 3.30 21.80
C LYS A 281 5.72 4.40 20.94
N ASN A 282 6.49 5.47 20.66
CA ASN A 282 6.12 6.53 19.73
C ASN A 282 6.34 6.16 18.25
N GLY A 283 6.84 4.95 17.96
CA GLY A 283 7.03 4.49 16.58
C GLY A 283 8.07 5.28 15.78
N GLY A 284 9.14 5.78 16.41
CA GLY A 284 10.25 6.45 15.73
C GLY A 284 10.02 7.92 15.40
N VAL A 285 8.93 8.52 15.88
CA VAL A 285 8.54 9.91 15.55
C VAL A 285 8.22 10.69 16.82
N ASN A 286 8.78 11.89 16.95
CA ASN A 286 8.49 12.82 18.01
C ASN A 286 8.25 14.21 17.44
N GLY A 287 7.10 14.82 17.75
CA GLY A 287 6.73 16.14 17.22
C GLY A 287 6.62 16.20 15.69
N GLY A 288 6.25 15.07 15.06
CA GLY A 288 6.14 14.96 13.60
C GLY A 288 7.44 14.66 12.87
N ILE A 289 8.56 14.54 13.61
CA ILE A 289 9.91 14.42 13.06
C ILE A 289 10.50 13.07 13.46
N ALA A 290 11.17 12.39 12.52
CA ALA A 290 11.88 11.14 12.79
C ALA A 290 12.98 11.35 13.85
N ASN A 291 13.06 10.46 14.82
CA ASN A 291 14.02 10.55 15.92
C ASN A 291 15.25 9.61 15.75
N GLY A 292 15.37 8.95 14.58
CA GLY A 292 16.44 8.00 14.26
C GLY A 292 16.17 6.55 14.70
N MET A 293 15.09 6.31 15.45
CA MET A 293 14.60 4.95 15.73
C MET A 293 13.80 4.42 14.55
N PRO A 294 13.55 3.10 14.46
CA PRO A 294 12.66 2.56 13.44
C PRO A 294 11.29 3.23 13.44
N ILE A 295 10.82 3.70 12.28
CA ILE A 295 9.46 4.17 12.13
C ILE A 295 8.56 2.93 12.02
N VAL A 296 7.55 2.83 12.88
CA VAL A 296 6.64 1.69 12.93
C VAL A 296 5.21 2.17 12.90
N PHE A 297 4.43 1.63 11.96
CA PHE A 297 2.99 1.91 11.90
C PHE A 297 2.20 0.69 11.44
N ARG A 298 0.94 0.62 11.81
CA ARG A 298 0.00 -0.42 11.45
C ARG A 298 -1.21 0.16 10.74
N THR A 299 -1.74 -0.58 9.76
CA THR A 299 -2.97 -0.22 9.06
C THR A 299 -3.95 -1.37 9.08
N VAL A 300 -5.24 -1.07 9.16
CA VAL A 300 -6.30 -2.06 8.99
C VAL A 300 -6.80 -2.02 7.55
N VAL A 301 -6.82 -3.20 6.93
CA VAL A 301 -7.40 -3.45 5.61
C VAL A 301 -8.73 -4.16 5.81
N LYS A 302 -9.84 -3.50 5.44
CA LYS A 302 -11.17 -4.11 5.57
C LYS A 302 -11.35 -5.28 4.60
N PRO A 303 -12.28 -6.23 4.86
CA PRO A 303 -12.67 -7.25 3.92
C PRO A 303 -13.06 -6.67 2.56
N THR A 304 -12.85 -7.41 1.49
CA THR A 304 -13.25 -7.02 0.14
C THR A 304 -14.77 -6.81 0.08
N ALA A 305 -15.19 -5.66 -0.42
CA ALA A 305 -16.61 -5.31 -0.47
C ALA A 305 -17.40 -6.16 -1.49
N SER A 306 -16.74 -6.61 -2.55
CA SER A 306 -17.37 -7.45 -3.59
C SER A 306 -17.34 -8.91 -3.15
N ILE A 307 -18.45 -9.42 -2.64
CA ILE A 307 -18.64 -10.80 -2.18
C ILE A 307 -19.77 -11.49 -2.96
N TYR A 308 -19.78 -12.83 -2.95
CA TYR A 308 -20.79 -13.63 -3.67
C TYR A 308 -22.09 -13.84 -2.87
N LYS A 309 -22.10 -13.49 -1.58
CA LYS A 309 -23.32 -13.49 -0.77
C LYS A 309 -24.29 -12.43 -1.26
N GLU A 310 -25.58 -12.74 -1.24
CA GLU A 310 -26.62 -11.75 -1.53
C GLU A 310 -26.65 -10.68 -0.44
N GLN A 311 -26.74 -9.40 -0.86
CA GLN A 311 -26.71 -8.24 0.01
C GLN A 311 -27.88 -7.30 -0.29
N ASP A 312 -28.35 -6.59 0.72
CA ASP A 312 -29.28 -5.49 0.56
C ASP A 312 -28.58 -4.29 -0.07
N THR A 313 -29.24 -3.66 -1.03
CA THR A 313 -28.73 -2.49 -1.74
C THR A 313 -29.89 -1.63 -2.25
N VAL A 314 -29.57 -0.68 -3.11
CA VAL A 314 -30.52 0.15 -3.83
C VAL A 314 -30.20 0.16 -5.32
N ASP A 315 -31.25 0.20 -6.12
CA ASP A 315 -31.19 0.63 -7.51
C ASP A 315 -31.20 2.16 -7.51
N TYR A 316 -30.10 2.78 -7.92
CA TYR A 316 -29.97 4.24 -7.85
C TYR A 316 -30.68 4.97 -8.98
N VAL A 317 -31.08 4.26 -10.05
CA VAL A 317 -31.87 4.81 -11.16
C VAL A 317 -33.34 4.87 -10.77
N THR A 318 -33.90 3.74 -10.37
CA THR A 318 -35.33 3.65 -9.97
C THR A 318 -35.60 4.18 -8.56
N LYS A 319 -34.59 4.43 -7.73
CA LYS A 319 -34.66 4.88 -6.33
C LYS A 319 -35.41 3.90 -5.42
N THR A 320 -35.23 2.61 -5.67
CA THR A 320 -35.90 1.54 -4.91
C THR A 320 -34.87 0.65 -4.19
N ASN A 321 -35.30 0.07 -3.05
CA ASN A 321 -34.55 -0.97 -2.37
C ASN A 321 -34.47 -2.22 -3.26
N ALA A 322 -33.31 -2.88 -3.28
CA ALA A 322 -33.05 -4.02 -4.12
C ALA A 322 -32.16 -5.05 -3.40
N ARG A 323 -32.00 -6.22 -3.99
CA ARG A 323 -31.05 -7.26 -3.59
C ARG A 323 -29.99 -7.40 -4.67
N LEU A 324 -28.75 -7.56 -4.26
CA LEU A 324 -27.61 -7.72 -5.16
C LEU A 324 -26.83 -9.00 -4.80
N GLN A 325 -26.69 -9.87 -5.77
CA GLN A 325 -25.70 -10.94 -5.75
C GLN A 325 -24.68 -10.69 -6.86
N ILE A 326 -23.45 -10.33 -6.47
CA ILE A 326 -22.40 -9.99 -7.42
C ILE A 326 -21.90 -11.24 -8.11
N LYS A 327 -21.71 -11.15 -9.44
CA LYS A 327 -21.03 -12.16 -10.26
C LYS A 327 -19.71 -11.55 -10.76
N GLY A 328 -18.69 -12.36 -10.92
CA GLY A 328 -17.38 -11.87 -11.40
C GLY A 328 -16.21 -12.56 -10.68
N ARG A 329 -15.04 -11.94 -10.76
CA ARG A 329 -13.80 -12.49 -10.17
C ARG A 329 -13.35 -11.56 -9.04
N HIS A 330 -13.57 -11.95 -7.80
CA HIS A 330 -13.28 -11.16 -6.61
C HIS A 330 -12.25 -11.83 -5.73
N ASP A 331 -11.51 -11.02 -4.95
CA ASP A 331 -10.54 -11.50 -3.99
C ASP A 331 -11.25 -11.90 -2.69
N PRO A 332 -11.10 -13.11 -2.16
CA PRO A 332 -11.55 -13.43 -0.80
C PRO A 332 -10.69 -12.72 0.26
N CYS A 333 -9.47 -12.33 -0.08
CA CYS A 333 -8.59 -11.54 0.76
C CYS A 333 -7.61 -10.73 -0.10
N ILE A 334 -7.44 -9.45 0.23
CA ILE A 334 -6.48 -8.56 -0.47
C ILE A 334 -5.24 -8.24 0.39
N VAL A 335 -5.19 -8.69 1.63
CA VAL A 335 -4.18 -8.27 2.63
C VAL A 335 -2.76 -8.57 2.14
N ALA A 336 -2.51 -9.77 1.63
CA ALA A 336 -1.18 -10.15 1.12
C ALA A 336 -0.71 -9.26 -0.05
N ARG A 337 -1.65 -8.88 -0.93
CA ARG A 337 -1.36 -8.00 -2.07
C ARG A 337 -1.22 -6.53 -1.64
N ALA A 338 -1.95 -6.12 -0.61
CA ALA A 338 -1.87 -4.78 -0.05
C ALA A 338 -0.53 -4.53 0.68
N ALA A 339 0.12 -5.57 1.18
CA ALA A 339 1.40 -5.45 1.89
C ALA A 339 2.49 -4.79 1.02
N VAL A 340 2.70 -5.25 -0.21
CA VAL A 340 3.69 -4.65 -1.11
C VAL A 340 3.28 -3.25 -1.56
N VAL A 341 1.97 -2.99 -1.72
CA VAL A 341 1.47 -1.64 -2.06
C VAL A 341 1.80 -0.65 -0.95
N GLN A 342 1.52 -1.02 0.31
CA GLN A 342 1.85 -0.19 1.47
C GLN A 342 3.34 0.03 1.61
N ASN A 343 4.14 -1.03 1.41
CA ASN A 343 5.59 -0.99 1.51
C ASN A 343 6.20 0.01 0.51
N THR A 344 5.84 -0.10 -0.76
CA THR A 344 6.38 0.74 -1.83
C THR A 344 5.89 2.19 -1.74
N LEU A 345 4.65 2.43 -1.29
CA LEU A 345 4.14 3.78 -1.03
C LEU A 345 4.81 4.41 0.20
N ALA A 346 5.08 3.63 1.26
CA ALA A 346 5.85 4.12 2.40
C ALA A 346 7.27 4.53 1.97
N ALA A 347 7.92 3.74 1.12
CA ALA A 347 9.22 4.08 0.56
C ALA A 347 9.17 5.38 -0.27
N PHE A 348 8.14 5.57 -1.10
CA PHE A 348 7.94 6.82 -1.82
C PHE A 348 7.83 8.02 -0.84
N GLY A 349 7.00 7.91 0.20
CA GLY A 349 6.81 8.99 1.17
C GLY A 349 8.09 9.34 1.93
N ILE A 350 8.88 8.33 2.33
CA ILE A 350 10.18 8.57 2.98
C ILE A 350 11.18 9.21 2.02
N LEU A 351 11.21 8.82 0.74
CA LEU A 351 12.08 9.46 -0.26
C LEU A 351 11.70 10.93 -0.48
N ASP A 352 10.41 11.24 -0.52
CA ASP A 352 9.92 12.62 -0.63
C ASP A 352 10.35 13.45 0.58
N LEU A 353 10.10 12.99 1.81
CA LEU A 353 10.51 13.67 3.06
C LEU A 353 12.02 13.87 3.15
N LEU A 354 12.82 12.87 2.74
CA LEU A 354 14.28 13.00 2.67
C LEU A 354 14.69 14.06 1.64
N THR A 355 14.00 14.10 0.49
CA THR A 355 14.31 15.06 -0.56
C THR A 355 13.92 16.48 -0.16
N VAL A 356 12.81 16.65 0.58
CA VAL A 356 12.46 17.92 1.22
C VAL A 356 13.59 18.39 2.14
N ARG A 357 14.10 17.49 2.99
CA ARG A 357 15.12 17.82 4.00
C ARG A 357 16.51 18.08 3.41
N PHE A 358 16.96 17.26 2.43
CA PHE A 358 18.36 17.24 1.96
C PHE A 358 18.51 17.71 0.51
N GLY A 359 17.42 18.05 -0.16
CA GLY A 359 17.40 18.41 -1.58
C GLY A 359 17.57 17.21 -2.51
N THR A 360 17.34 17.42 -3.78
CA THR A 360 17.42 16.36 -4.82
C THR A 360 18.80 15.70 -4.90
N LEU A 361 19.88 16.45 -4.67
CA LEU A 361 21.24 15.89 -4.63
C LEU A 361 21.46 14.93 -3.46
N GLY A 362 20.69 15.07 -2.39
CA GLY A 362 20.66 14.13 -1.27
C GLY A 362 20.22 12.73 -1.67
N GLN A 363 19.55 12.55 -2.78
CA GLN A 363 19.18 11.24 -3.32
C GLN A 363 20.37 10.41 -3.83
N ARG A 364 21.50 11.03 -4.14
CA ARG A 364 22.72 10.39 -4.67
C ARG A 364 23.74 10.02 -3.60
N LYS A 365 23.64 10.58 -2.39
CA LYS A 365 24.68 10.45 -1.33
C LYS A 365 24.32 9.37 -0.31
#